data_a4b9cfbf37279713c7f7270e44545c97
#
_entry.id   a4b9cfbf37279713c7f7270e44545c97
#
_cell.length_a   1.000
_cell.length_b   1.000
_cell.length_c   1.000
_cell.angle_alpha   90.00
_cell.angle_beta   90.00
_cell.angle_gamma   90.00
#
_symmetry.space_group_name_H-M   'P 1'
#
loop_
_entity.id
_entity.type
_entity.pdbx_description
1 polymer ?
#
loop_
_entity_poly.entity_id
_entity_poly.type
_entity_poly.pdbx_seq_one_letter_code
_entity_poly.pdbx_strand_id
1 'polypeptide(L)'
;MVLGFKGLEFESIDALALDEHDRLVGVNPRAEVPVLVDGGFTVTDSTDIVYYLEDRFPTPAVFPVEPELRAKARRWQRVADTLLDAIIHDISIWTWPTHERPDEPPEGLLEAGREDLRNVLSQLEDSLGDGGFVCGDLSVADFALFPHVSALKPLGILLEESTHPRLLRWNREMRSQALVRKDLDYVKQSAFEKFVSGQSPYEDDKIVWRGDRIEWLLAHGFRDWLLAELESGRAVVPRSV
;
A
#
# COMPACT_ATOMS: atom_id res chain seq x y z
N MET A 1 7.61 7.56 -4.67
CA MET A 1 7.95 8.65 -3.72
C MET A 1 9.40 8.62 -3.23
N VAL A 2 9.94 7.56 -2.62
CA VAL A 2 11.31 7.54 -2.05
C VAL A 2 12.41 7.79 -3.09
N LEU A 3 12.35 7.18 -4.27
CA LEU A 3 13.28 7.46 -5.38
C LEU A 3 13.30 8.95 -5.76
N GLY A 4 12.12 9.56 -5.90
CA GLY A 4 11.99 10.99 -6.18
C GLY A 4 12.50 11.87 -5.05
N PHE A 5 12.29 11.49 -3.78
CA PHE A 5 12.82 12.21 -2.63
C PHE A 5 14.35 12.20 -2.60
N LYS A 6 14.95 11.08 -2.95
CA LYS A 6 16.42 10.94 -3.06
C LYS A 6 17.00 11.58 -4.33
N GLY A 7 16.16 12.12 -5.20
CA GLY A 7 16.60 12.75 -6.47
C GLY A 7 17.18 11.76 -7.47
N LEU A 8 16.83 10.49 -7.37
CA LEU A 8 17.31 9.45 -8.27
C LEU A 8 16.50 9.43 -9.56
N GLU A 9 17.18 9.27 -10.68
CA GLU A 9 16.53 9.03 -11.97
C GLU A 9 16.17 7.54 -12.07
N PHE A 10 14.95 7.25 -12.51
CA PHE A 10 14.46 5.88 -12.68
C PHE A 10 13.44 5.81 -13.82
N GLU A 11 13.36 4.65 -14.42
CA GLU A 11 12.29 4.25 -15.32
C GLU A 11 11.23 3.47 -14.52
N SER A 12 9.97 3.87 -14.65
CA SER A 12 8.84 3.14 -14.07
C SER A 12 8.23 2.26 -15.13
N ILE A 13 8.23 0.94 -14.89
CA ILE A 13 7.64 -0.05 -15.77
C ILE A 13 6.36 -0.55 -15.13
N ASP A 14 5.26 -0.52 -15.88
CA ASP A 14 3.99 -1.07 -15.44
C ASP A 14 4.00 -2.59 -15.55
N ALA A 15 4.40 -3.24 -14.47
CA ALA A 15 4.51 -4.69 -14.41
C ALA A 15 3.15 -5.43 -14.47
N LEU A 16 2.04 -4.69 -14.37
CA LEU A 16 0.68 -5.24 -14.56
C LEU A 16 0.22 -5.19 -16.03
N ALA A 17 0.99 -4.54 -16.92
CA ALA A 17 0.72 -4.64 -18.34
C ALA A 17 0.98 -6.06 -18.84
N LEU A 18 0.10 -6.56 -19.72
CA LEU A 18 0.15 -7.97 -20.20
C LEU A 18 1.49 -8.34 -20.84
N ASP A 19 2.11 -7.40 -21.56
CA ASP A 19 3.40 -7.55 -22.24
C ASP A 19 4.61 -7.46 -21.29
N GLU A 20 4.45 -6.94 -20.09
CA GLU A 20 5.52 -6.82 -19.08
C GLU A 20 5.45 -7.91 -17.99
N HIS A 21 4.38 -8.70 -17.94
CA HIS A 21 4.21 -9.71 -16.90
C HIS A 21 5.31 -10.79 -16.90
N ASP A 22 5.70 -11.27 -18.07
CA ASP A 22 6.79 -12.27 -18.19
C ASP A 22 8.12 -11.69 -17.71
N ARG A 23 8.34 -10.39 -17.93
CA ARG A 23 9.52 -9.68 -17.42
C ARG A 23 9.51 -9.61 -15.89
N LEU A 24 8.35 -9.32 -15.29
CA LEU A 24 8.19 -9.34 -13.84
C LEU A 24 8.50 -10.71 -13.27
N VAL A 25 7.89 -11.77 -13.81
CA VAL A 25 8.12 -13.16 -13.36
C VAL A 25 9.57 -13.57 -13.52
N GLY A 26 10.27 -13.08 -14.56
CA GLY A 26 11.69 -13.32 -14.79
C GLY A 26 12.62 -12.74 -13.72
N VAL A 27 12.23 -11.66 -13.06
CA VAL A 27 13.02 -11.01 -11.99
C VAL A 27 12.47 -11.28 -10.59
N ASN A 28 11.19 -11.59 -10.47
CA ASN A 28 10.52 -12.00 -9.23
C ASN A 28 9.52 -13.13 -9.54
N PRO A 29 9.91 -14.41 -9.31
CA PRO A 29 9.02 -15.55 -9.57
C PRO A 29 7.70 -15.54 -8.81
N ARG A 30 7.59 -14.75 -7.74
CA ARG A 30 6.32 -14.55 -6.99
C ARG A 30 5.37 -13.57 -7.68
N ALA A 31 5.83 -12.89 -8.75
CA ALA A 31 5.08 -11.85 -9.48
C ALA A 31 4.56 -10.71 -8.58
N GLU A 32 5.18 -10.48 -7.44
CA GLU A 32 4.84 -9.40 -6.51
C GLU A 32 5.54 -8.09 -6.92
N VAL A 33 4.87 -6.99 -6.72
CA VAL A 33 5.40 -5.63 -6.95
C VAL A 33 5.41 -4.85 -5.61
N PRO A 34 6.32 -3.88 -5.44
CA PRO A 34 7.32 -3.40 -6.39
C PRO A 34 8.58 -4.27 -6.49
N VAL A 35 9.28 -4.14 -7.62
CA VAL A 35 10.63 -4.69 -7.82
C VAL A 35 11.54 -3.55 -8.27
N LEU A 36 12.72 -3.43 -7.67
CA LEU A 36 13.79 -2.52 -8.09
C LEU A 36 14.91 -3.30 -8.74
N VAL A 37 15.38 -2.84 -9.91
CA VAL A 37 16.58 -3.34 -10.56
C VAL A 37 17.61 -2.22 -10.65
N ASP A 38 18.77 -2.39 -10.02
CA ASP A 38 19.89 -1.45 -10.04
C ASP A 38 21.16 -2.13 -10.56
N GLY A 39 21.56 -1.80 -11.80
CA GLY A 39 22.79 -2.34 -12.41
C GLY A 39 22.86 -3.86 -12.49
N GLY A 40 21.71 -4.55 -12.55
CA GLY A 40 21.61 -6.01 -12.55
C GLY A 40 21.41 -6.64 -11.16
N PHE A 41 21.40 -5.85 -10.10
CA PHE A 41 20.98 -6.29 -8.77
C PHE A 41 19.46 -6.07 -8.61
N THR A 42 18.75 -7.11 -8.20
CA THR A 42 17.30 -7.07 -8.02
C THR A 42 16.94 -7.06 -6.55
N VAL A 43 16.05 -6.14 -6.14
CA VAL A 43 15.48 -6.06 -4.81
C VAL A 43 13.97 -6.13 -4.94
N THR A 44 13.36 -7.04 -4.23
CA THR A 44 11.91 -7.21 -4.11
C THR A 44 11.44 -6.73 -2.75
N ASP A 45 10.14 -6.46 -2.59
CA ASP A 45 9.53 -5.88 -1.40
C ASP A 45 9.83 -4.39 -1.18
N SER A 46 8.78 -3.64 -0.87
CA SER A 46 8.86 -2.18 -0.71
C SER A 46 9.76 -1.76 0.44
N THR A 47 9.76 -2.51 1.55
CA THR A 47 10.58 -2.21 2.73
C THR A 47 12.05 -2.47 2.45
N ASP A 48 12.39 -3.60 1.81
CA ASP A 48 13.78 -3.95 1.45
C ASP A 48 14.33 -2.99 0.40
N ILE A 49 13.49 -2.56 -0.56
CA ILE A 49 13.87 -1.53 -1.54
C ILE A 49 14.23 -0.21 -0.82
N VAL A 50 13.41 0.22 0.15
CA VAL A 50 13.69 1.45 0.90
C VAL A 50 14.99 1.33 1.70
N TYR A 51 15.25 0.20 2.33
CA TYR A 51 16.50 -0.03 3.08
C TYR A 51 17.70 -0.05 2.15
N TYR A 52 17.62 -0.75 1.01
CA TYR A 52 18.65 -0.73 0.00
C TYR A 52 18.97 0.68 -0.49
N LEU A 53 17.93 1.47 -0.80
CA LEU A 53 18.09 2.85 -1.25
C LEU A 53 18.70 3.75 -0.16
N GLU A 54 18.36 3.53 1.11
CA GLU A 54 18.95 4.28 2.22
C GLU A 54 20.43 3.96 2.41
N ASP A 55 20.80 2.68 2.34
CA ASP A 55 22.19 2.25 2.47
C ASP A 55 23.05 2.66 1.27
N ARG A 56 22.49 2.58 0.08
CA ARG A 56 23.19 2.89 -1.18
C ARG A 56 23.31 4.39 -1.45
N PHE A 57 22.27 5.15 -1.07
CA PHE A 57 22.13 6.58 -1.28
C PHE A 57 21.68 7.27 0.02
N PRO A 58 22.56 7.44 1.02
CA PRO A 58 22.17 7.86 2.37
C PRO A 58 21.66 9.31 2.44
N THR A 59 21.85 10.13 1.40
CA THR A 59 21.47 11.54 1.40
C THR A 59 20.57 11.87 0.19
N PRO A 60 19.41 12.51 0.42
CA PRO A 60 18.79 12.80 1.72
C PRO A 60 18.32 11.53 2.44
N ALA A 61 18.44 11.50 3.76
CA ALA A 61 18.00 10.37 4.57
C ALA A 61 16.47 10.29 4.65
N VAL A 62 15.90 9.07 4.53
CA VAL A 62 14.47 8.85 4.72
C VAL A 62 14.14 8.35 6.13
N PHE A 63 15.16 7.95 6.90
CA PHE A 63 15.00 7.58 8.31
C PHE A 63 15.54 8.67 9.23
N PRO A 64 14.84 8.99 10.32
CA PRO A 64 15.36 9.85 11.37
C PRO A 64 16.69 9.34 11.92
N VAL A 65 17.54 10.27 12.39
CA VAL A 65 18.82 9.94 13.02
C VAL A 65 18.60 9.40 14.44
N GLU A 66 17.69 10.03 15.18
CA GLU A 66 17.38 9.68 16.57
C GLU A 66 16.73 8.28 16.64
N PRO A 67 17.27 7.37 17.49
CA PRO A 67 16.82 5.98 17.55
C PRO A 67 15.32 5.80 17.84
N GLU A 68 14.76 6.63 18.72
CA GLU A 68 13.35 6.61 19.10
C GLU A 68 12.44 7.01 17.93
N LEU A 69 12.79 8.08 17.21
CA LEU A 69 12.07 8.53 16.02
C LEU A 69 12.22 7.52 14.87
N ARG A 70 13.42 6.95 14.72
CA ARG A 70 13.68 5.88 13.75
C ARG A 70 12.85 4.63 14.03
N ALA A 71 12.71 4.24 15.29
CA ALA A 71 11.83 3.15 15.71
C ALA A 71 10.36 3.45 15.43
N LYS A 72 9.92 4.69 15.70
CA LYS A 72 8.58 5.19 15.36
C LYS A 72 8.32 5.13 13.85
N ALA A 73 9.27 5.59 13.03
CA ALA A 73 9.17 5.57 11.57
C ALA A 73 9.00 4.13 11.04
N ARG A 74 9.84 3.20 11.51
CA ARG A 74 9.76 1.77 11.14
C ARG A 74 8.47 1.11 11.60
N ARG A 75 7.96 1.48 12.78
CA ARG A 75 6.67 0.97 13.26
C ARG A 75 5.55 1.36 12.31
N TRP A 76 5.47 2.65 11.92
CA TRP A 76 4.41 3.13 11.05
C TRP A 76 4.56 2.63 9.62
N GLN A 77 5.79 2.48 9.11
CA GLN A 77 6.04 1.79 7.84
C GLN A 77 5.46 0.38 7.89
N ARG A 78 5.78 -0.41 8.92
CA ARG A 78 5.26 -1.77 9.05
C ARG A 78 3.73 -1.81 9.16
N VAL A 79 3.12 -0.90 9.92
CA VAL A 79 1.65 -0.80 10.02
C VAL A 79 1.03 -0.52 8.65
N ALA A 80 1.65 0.35 7.85
CA ALA A 80 1.21 0.63 6.50
C ALA A 80 1.33 -0.61 5.60
N ASP A 81 2.51 -1.23 5.57
CA ASP A 81 2.85 -2.29 4.62
C ASP A 81 2.17 -3.63 4.95
N THR A 82 1.75 -3.87 6.20
CA THR A 82 1.10 -5.13 6.60
C THR A 82 -0.37 -4.95 6.94
N LEU A 83 -0.70 -4.11 7.90
CA LEU A 83 -2.07 -4.02 8.41
C LEU A 83 -2.97 -3.16 7.50
N LEU A 84 -2.57 -1.91 7.19
CA LEU A 84 -3.39 -1.05 6.34
C LEU A 84 -3.53 -1.62 4.94
N ASP A 85 -2.44 -2.12 4.37
CA ASP A 85 -2.42 -2.73 3.05
C ASP A 85 -3.35 -3.96 3.00
N ALA A 86 -3.27 -4.85 3.99
CA ALA A 86 -4.14 -6.02 4.09
C ALA A 86 -5.62 -5.64 4.13
N ILE A 87 -6.01 -4.76 5.08
CA ILE A 87 -7.41 -4.35 5.25
C ILE A 87 -7.94 -3.66 4.00
N ILE A 88 -7.16 -2.70 3.45
CA ILE A 88 -7.58 -1.95 2.27
C ILE A 88 -7.78 -2.87 1.08
N HIS A 89 -6.88 -3.82 0.83
CA HIS A 89 -7.05 -4.80 -0.23
C HIS A 89 -8.25 -5.70 -0.01
N ASP A 90 -8.48 -6.20 1.22
CA ASP A 90 -9.56 -7.13 1.52
C ASP A 90 -10.94 -6.50 1.36
N ILE A 91 -11.09 -5.19 1.57
CA ILE A 91 -12.36 -4.50 1.35
C ILE A 91 -12.47 -3.78 0.01
N SER A 92 -11.34 -3.38 -0.62
CA SER A 92 -11.35 -2.62 -1.88
C SER A 92 -11.89 -3.44 -3.06
N ILE A 93 -11.65 -4.74 -3.06
CA ILE A 93 -12.18 -5.66 -4.09
C ILE A 93 -13.71 -5.66 -4.18
N TRP A 94 -14.40 -5.18 -3.15
CA TRP A 94 -15.85 -5.09 -3.08
C TRP A 94 -16.38 -3.66 -3.18
N THR A 95 -15.54 -2.67 -2.98
CA THR A 95 -15.97 -1.26 -2.85
C THR A 95 -15.48 -0.36 -3.97
N TRP A 96 -14.42 -0.75 -4.68
CA TRP A 96 -13.89 0.04 -5.79
C TRP A 96 -14.70 -0.20 -7.06
N PRO A 97 -15.11 0.86 -7.77
CA PRO A 97 -15.92 0.76 -8.99
C PRO A 97 -15.26 -0.02 -10.12
N THR A 98 -13.94 -0.20 -10.05
CA THR A 98 -13.13 -0.90 -11.04
C THR A 98 -13.05 -2.40 -10.81
N HIS A 99 -13.56 -2.89 -9.66
CA HIS A 99 -13.60 -4.30 -9.31
C HIS A 99 -15.04 -4.78 -9.40
N GLU A 100 -15.42 -5.30 -10.54
CA GLU A 100 -16.71 -5.98 -10.71
C GLU A 100 -16.60 -7.41 -10.18
N ARG A 101 -17.19 -7.68 -9.02
CA ARG A 101 -17.36 -9.04 -8.53
C ARG A 101 -18.82 -9.44 -8.63
N PRO A 102 -19.09 -10.66 -9.11
CA PRO A 102 -20.46 -11.17 -9.21
C PRO A 102 -21.06 -11.52 -7.84
N ASP A 103 -20.21 -11.75 -6.83
CA ASP A 103 -20.60 -12.21 -5.51
C ASP A 103 -20.63 -11.05 -4.51
N GLU A 104 -21.41 -11.21 -3.45
CA GLU A 104 -21.40 -10.29 -2.31
C GLU A 104 -20.26 -10.62 -1.33
N PRO A 105 -19.72 -9.61 -0.59
CA PRO A 105 -18.73 -9.86 0.45
C PRO A 105 -19.33 -10.74 1.57
N PRO A 106 -18.49 -11.50 2.28
CA PRO A 106 -18.95 -12.19 3.48
C PRO A 106 -19.60 -11.22 4.47
N GLU A 107 -20.65 -11.67 5.14
CA GLU A 107 -21.35 -10.85 6.13
C GLU A 107 -20.38 -10.29 7.18
N GLY A 108 -20.43 -8.99 7.37
CA GLY A 108 -19.61 -8.26 8.36
C GLY A 108 -18.18 -7.90 7.90
N LEU A 109 -17.69 -8.42 6.76
CA LEU A 109 -16.31 -8.16 6.30
C LEU A 109 -16.04 -6.66 6.10
N LEU A 110 -16.91 -5.98 5.37
CA LEU A 110 -16.72 -4.54 5.09
C LEU A 110 -16.77 -3.69 6.36
N GLU A 111 -17.61 -4.04 7.32
CA GLU A 111 -17.71 -3.28 8.57
C GLU A 111 -16.51 -3.55 9.47
N ALA A 112 -16.06 -4.80 9.60
CA ALA A 112 -14.84 -5.14 10.33
C ALA A 112 -13.62 -4.37 9.77
N GLY A 113 -13.44 -4.35 8.45
CA GLY A 113 -12.36 -3.60 7.82
C GLY A 113 -12.45 -2.09 8.06
N ARG A 114 -13.65 -1.51 7.97
CA ARG A 114 -13.85 -0.08 8.27
C ARG A 114 -13.60 0.26 9.73
N GLU A 115 -13.99 -0.61 10.64
CA GLU A 115 -13.75 -0.42 12.08
C GLU A 115 -12.25 -0.44 12.38
N ASP A 116 -11.52 -1.42 11.88
CA ASP A 116 -10.08 -1.50 12.05
C ASP A 116 -9.34 -0.31 11.42
N LEU A 117 -9.75 0.13 10.23
CA LEU A 117 -9.19 1.35 9.62
C LEU A 117 -9.44 2.57 10.50
N ARG A 118 -10.64 2.77 11.06
CA ARG A 118 -10.92 3.87 11.99
C ARG A 118 -10.02 3.80 13.23
N ASN A 119 -9.80 2.61 13.77
CA ASN A 119 -8.92 2.39 14.92
C ASN A 119 -7.46 2.75 14.62
N VAL A 120 -6.95 2.35 13.45
CA VAL A 120 -5.58 2.71 13.02
C VAL A 120 -5.47 4.22 12.77
N LEU A 121 -6.48 4.84 12.14
CA LEU A 121 -6.50 6.29 11.90
C LEU A 121 -6.52 7.09 13.20
N SER A 122 -7.27 6.64 14.22
CA SER A 122 -7.25 7.25 15.54
C SER A 122 -5.86 7.17 16.18
N GLN A 123 -5.19 6.02 16.12
CA GLN A 123 -3.81 5.88 16.60
C GLN A 123 -2.83 6.76 15.83
N LEU A 124 -3.02 6.91 14.52
CA LEU A 124 -2.19 7.79 13.70
C LEU A 124 -2.43 9.25 14.07
N GLU A 125 -3.68 9.68 14.25
CA GLU A 125 -4.05 11.02 14.73
C GLU A 125 -3.32 11.35 16.05
N ASP A 126 -3.35 10.42 17.02
CA ASP A 126 -2.67 10.57 18.31
C ASP A 126 -1.14 10.61 18.18
N SER A 127 -0.59 9.89 17.20
CA SER A 127 0.85 9.82 16.93
C SER A 127 1.39 11.06 16.24
N LEU A 128 0.54 11.78 15.50
CA LEU A 128 0.91 13.02 14.83
C LEU A 128 1.04 14.14 15.86
N GLY A 129 2.22 14.73 15.91
CA GLY A 129 2.46 15.94 16.69
C GLY A 129 2.03 17.21 15.96
N ASP A 130 2.45 18.34 16.49
CA ASP A 130 2.19 19.65 15.86
C ASP A 130 3.13 19.94 14.67
N GLY A 131 4.13 19.08 14.43
CA GLY A 131 5.22 19.27 13.47
C GLY A 131 4.92 18.91 12.01
N GLY A 132 3.69 18.53 11.65
CA GLY A 132 3.30 18.29 10.25
C GLY A 132 3.53 16.86 9.75
N PHE A 133 4.64 16.20 10.09
CA PHE A 133 4.95 14.82 9.69
C PHE A 133 5.01 13.86 10.88
N VAL A 134 4.94 12.55 10.62
CA VAL A 134 4.87 11.51 11.66
C VAL A 134 6.05 11.56 12.64
N CYS A 135 7.24 11.87 12.14
CA CYS A 135 8.47 11.95 12.93
C CYS A 135 9.04 13.39 13.06
N GLY A 136 8.20 14.41 12.82
CA GLY A 136 8.60 15.81 12.79
C GLY A 136 9.05 16.25 11.40
N ASP A 137 10.05 15.61 10.83
CA ASP A 137 10.48 15.76 9.44
C ASP A 137 9.90 14.65 8.56
N LEU A 138 9.82 14.92 7.23
CA LEU A 138 9.37 13.98 6.23
C LEU A 138 10.24 12.71 6.24
N SER A 139 9.62 11.56 6.39
CA SER A 139 10.30 10.29 6.61
C SER A 139 9.63 9.13 5.87
N VAL A 140 10.22 7.93 5.96
CA VAL A 140 9.66 6.71 5.41
C VAL A 140 8.24 6.43 5.92
N ALA A 141 7.92 6.79 7.16
CA ALA A 141 6.58 6.62 7.72
C ALA A 141 5.52 7.36 6.90
N ASP A 142 5.84 8.59 6.49
CA ASP A 142 4.93 9.44 5.72
C ASP A 142 4.75 8.89 4.31
N PHE A 143 5.82 8.42 3.69
CA PHE A 143 5.77 7.80 2.36
C PHE A 143 5.00 6.49 2.34
N ALA A 144 5.12 5.67 3.38
CA ALA A 144 4.39 4.41 3.49
C ALA A 144 2.89 4.61 3.79
N LEU A 145 2.56 5.54 4.68
CA LEU A 145 1.18 5.81 5.09
C LEU A 145 0.35 6.55 4.02
N PHE A 146 0.97 7.45 3.28
CA PHE A 146 0.24 8.37 2.41
C PHE A 146 -0.60 7.68 1.32
N PRO A 147 -0.13 6.65 0.60
CA PRO A 147 -0.94 5.93 -0.37
C PRO A 147 -2.22 5.37 0.23
N HIS A 148 -2.12 4.73 1.39
CA HIS A 148 -3.25 4.12 2.09
C HIS A 148 -4.27 5.16 2.57
N VAL A 149 -3.81 6.24 3.20
CA VAL A 149 -4.69 7.34 3.63
C VAL A 149 -5.36 8.04 2.44
N SER A 150 -4.67 8.10 1.29
CA SER A 150 -5.25 8.66 0.07
C SER A 150 -6.36 7.81 -0.53
N ALA A 151 -6.36 6.49 -0.26
CA ALA A 151 -7.30 5.52 -0.78
C ALA A 151 -8.58 5.33 0.08
N LEU A 152 -8.72 6.02 1.21
CA LEU A 152 -9.81 5.78 2.17
C LEU A 152 -11.19 6.18 1.66
N LYS A 153 -11.29 7.24 0.86
CA LYS A 153 -12.59 7.78 0.41
C LYS A 153 -13.43 6.76 -0.38
N PRO A 154 -12.91 6.01 -1.34
CA PRO A 154 -13.65 4.95 -2.03
C PRO A 154 -14.11 3.82 -1.10
N LEU A 155 -13.44 3.63 0.04
CA LEU A 155 -13.80 2.63 1.05
C LEU A 155 -14.92 3.08 2.01
N GLY A 156 -15.43 4.31 1.82
CA GLY A 156 -16.46 4.89 2.66
C GLY A 156 -15.95 5.51 3.96
N ILE A 157 -14.64 5.79 4.05
CA ILE A 157 -14.02 6.43 5.23
C ILE A 157 -13.66 7.87 4.88
N LEU A 158 -14.18 8.79 5.67
CA LEU A 158 -13.89 10.22 5.54
C LEU A 158 -13.11 10.70 6.76
N LEU A 159 -12.08 11.51 6.51
CA LEU A 159 -11.39 12.24 7.55
C LEU A 159 -12.20 13.53 7.87
N GLU A 160 -12.48 13.75 9.14
CA GLU A 160 -13.24 14.90 9.61
C GLU A 160 -12.41 15.80 10.51
N GLU A 161 -12.60 17.11 10.42
CA GLU A 161 -11.86 18.09 11.25
C GLU A 161 -12.14 17.91 12.75
N SER A 162 -13.32 17.40 13.10
CA SER A 162 -13.72 17.13 14.49
C SER A 162 -12.98 15.97 15.14
N THR A 163 -12.57 14.99 14.35
CA THR A 163 -11.97 13.72 14.85
C THR A 163 -10.52 13.51 14.39
N HIS A 164 -10.13 14.10 13.25
CA HIS A 164 -8.82 13.87 12.62
C HIS A 164 -8.14 15.19 12.18
N PRO A 165 -8.05 16.23 13.04
CA PRO A 165 -7.51 17.53 12.62
C PRO A 165 -6.02 17.48 12.26
N ARG A 166 -5.22 16.67 12.97
CA ARG A 166 -3.78 16.52 12.68
C ARG A 166 -3.56 15.70 11.40
N LEU A 167 -4.31 14.64 11.22
CA LEU A 167 -4.24 13.79 10.03
C LEU A 167 -4.68 14.54 8.77
N LEU A 168 -5.70 15.39 8.86
CA LEU A 168 -6.08 16.27 7.76
C LEU A 168 -4.99 17.30 7.43
N ARG A 169 -4.34 17.89 8.44
CA ARG A 169 -3.20 18.79 8.25
C ARG A 169 -2.03 18.04 7.60
N TRP A 170 -1.67 16.87 8.12
CA TRP A 170 -0.64 16.00 7.56
C TRP A 170 -0.93 15.64 6.09
N ASN A 171 -2.17 15.25 5.76
CA ASN A 171 -2.56 14.92 4.38
C ASN A 171 -2.43 16.14 3.46
N ARG A 172 -2.80 17.35 3.92
CA ARG A 172 -2.58 18.59 3.16
C ARG A 172 -1.09 18.86 2.95
N GLU A 173 -0.27 18.68 3.99
CA GLU A 173 1.17 18.88 3.92
C GLU A 173 1.82 17.88 2.96
N MET A 174 1.48 16.60 3.03
CA MET A 174 1.93 15.58 2.05
C MET A 174 1.56 15.98 0.62
N ARG A 175 0.33 16.38 0.37
CA ARG A 175 -0.13 16.82 -0.96
C ARG A 175 0.52 18.13 -1.43
N SER A 176 1.07 18.93 -0.52
CA SER A 176 1.83 20.15 -0.87
C SER A 176 3.22 19.83 -1.43
N GLN A 177 3.78 18.66 -1.13
CA GLN A 177 5.09 18.23 -1.60
C GLN A 177 5.08 18.02 -3.12
N ALA A 178 6.05 18.61 -3.83
CA ALA A 178 6.12 18.51 -5.30
C ALA A 178 6.25 17.07 -5.79
N LEU A 179 7.04 16.25 -5.08
CA LEU A 179 7.22 14.83 -5.39
C LEU A 179 5.91 14.04 -5.25
N VAL A 180 5.11 14.33 -4.21
CA VAL A 180 3.81 13.67 -3.98
C VAL A 180 2.80 14.04 -5.06
N ARG A 181 2.75 15.32 -5.45
CA ARG A 181 1.90 15.75 -6.58
C ARG A 181 2.27 15.02 -7.87
N LYS A 182 3.56 14.90 -8.16
CA LYS A 182 4.04 14.17 -9.35
C LYS A 182 3.57 12.71 -9.34
N ASP A 183 3.68 12.03 -8.19
CA ASP A 183 3.22 10.64 -8.04
C ASP A 183 1.70 10.53 -8.16
N LEU A 184 0.94 11.45 -7.56
CA LEU A 184 -0.53 11.48 -7.69
C LEU A 184 -0.98 11.73 -9.13
N ASP A 185 -0.31 12.62 -9.86
CA ASP A 185 -0.59 12.88 -11.27
C ASP A 185 -0.29 11.64 -12.12
N TYR A 186 0.81 10.94 -11.85
CA TYR A 186 1.15 9.68 -12.51
C TYR A 186 0.08 8.61 -12.24
N VAL A 187 -0.33 8.42 -10.99
CA VAL A 187 -1.38 7.45 -10.62
C VAL A 187 -2.70 7.80 -11.32
N LYS A 188 -3.08 9.08 -11.35
CA LYS A 188 -4.30 9.53 -12.01
C LYS A 188 -4.29 9.30 -13.52
N GLN A 189 -3.17 9.59 -14.18
CA GLN A 189 -3.05 9.50 -15.64
C GLN A 189 -2.81 8.07 -16.13
N SER A 190 -2.06 7.27 -15.40
CA SER A 190 -1.60 5.97 -15.87
C SER A 190 -2.37 4.80 -15.24
N ALA A 191 -2.57 4.82 -13.91
CA ALA A 191 -3.21 3.71 -13.23
C ALA A 191 -4.74 3.78 -13.33
N PHE A 192 -5.32 4.96 -13.13
CA PHE A 192 -6.78 5.11 -13.13
C PHE A 192 -7.39 4.86 -14.52
N GLU A 193 -6.74 5.36 -15.59
CA GLU A 193 -7.21 5.16 -16.96
C GLU A 193 -7.15 3.67 -17.36
N LYS A 194 -6.11 2.95 -16.95
CA LYS A 194 -5.96 1.52 -17.21
C LYS A 194 -6.95 0.67 -16.43
N PHE A 195 -7.19 1.00 -15.15
CA PHE A 195 -8.21 0.31 -14.35
C PHE A 195 -9.62 0.52 -14.91
N VAL A 196 -9.95 1.70 -15.40
CA VAL A 196 -11.25 2.01 -16.00
C VAL A 196 -11.43 1.31 -17.35
N SER A 197 -10.35 0.97 -18.07
CA SER A 197 -10.43 0.26 -19.36
C SER A 197 -10.74 -1.23 -19.25
N GLY A 198 -10.81 -1.78 -18.04
CA GLY A 198 -11.15 -3.20 -17.81
C GLY A 198 -10.07 -4.19 -18.24
N GLN A 199 -8.85 -3.72 -18.53
CA GLN A 199 -7.72 -4.61 -18.83
C GLN A 199 -7.10 -5.12 -17.52
N SER A 200 -7.51 -6.31 -17.10
CA SER A 200 -6.83 -7.05 -16.05
C SER A 200 -5.70 -7.90 -16.67
N PRO A 201 -4.48 -7.91 -16.10
CA PRO A 201 -3.44 -8.85 -16.48
C PRO A 201 -3.78 -10.30 -16.07
N TYR A 202 -4.78 -10.47 -15.24
CA TYR A 202 -5.26 -11.77 -14.78
C TYR A 202 -6.55 -12.09 -15.51
N GLU A 203 -6.51 -13.03 -16.47
CA GLU A 203 -7.66 -13.49 -17.26
C GLU A 203 -8.77 -14.11 -16.40
N ASP A 204 -8.42 -14.62 -15.23
CA ASP A 204 -9.34 -15.17 -14.24
C ASP A 204 -9.20 -14.31 -12.96
N ASP A 205 -10.25 -13.76 -12.41
CA ASP A 205 -10.34 -12.93 -11.20
C ASP A 205 -9.73 -13.60 -9.94
N LYS A 206 -8.49 -14.07 -10.07
CA LYS A 206 -7.75 -14.73 -8.99
C LYS A 206 -7.20 -13.72 -8.03
N ILE A 207 -7.54 -13.89 -6.77
CA ILE A 207 -6.99 -13.10 -5.68
C ILE A 207 -5.71 -13.77 -5.19
N VAL A 208 -4.59 -13.05 -5.25
CA VAL A 208 -3.35 -13.51 -4.65
C VAL A 208 -3.35 -13.13 -3.18
N TRP A 209 -3.30 -14.14 -2.30
CA TRP A 209 -3.35 -13.98 -0.86
C TRP A 209 -1.95 -13.95 -0.26
N ARG A 210 -1.63 -12.87 0.46
CA ARG A 210 -0.43 -12.77 1.28
C ARG A 210 -0.73 -13.18 2.72
N GLY A 211 0.32 -13.52 3.49
CA GLY A 211 0.17 -14.00 4.86
C GLY A 211 -0.52 -13.00 5.79
N ASP A 212 -0.24 -11.72 5.66
CA ASP A 212 -0.84 -10.62 6.41
C ASP A 212 -2.36 -10.50 6.15
N ARG A 213 -2.81 -10.66 4.91
CA ARG A 213 -4.23 -10.68 4.56
C ARG A 213 -4.95 -11.91 5.15
N ILE A 214 -4.32 -13.08 5.05
CA ILE A 214 -4.86 -14.33 5.62
C ILE A 214 -4.99 -14.20 7.16
N GLU A 215 -3.98 -13.65 7.83
CA GLU A 215 -4.01 -13.41 9.27
C GLU A 215 -5.21 -12.54 9.67
N TRP A 216 -5.44 -11.44 8.95
CA TRP A 216 -6.56 -10.54 9.22
C TRP A 216 -7.92 -11.24 9.04
N LEU A 217 -8.11 -11.96 7.96
CA LEU A 217 -9.35 -12.72 7.70
C LEU A 217 -9.63 -13.77 8.77
N LEU A 218 -8.60 -14.50 9.22
CA LEU A 218 -8.74 -15.50 10.26
C LEU A 218 -9.06 -14.88 11.62
N ALA A 219 -8.44 -13.74 11.96
CA ALA A 219 -8.68 -12.99 13.19
C ALA A 219 -10.13 -12.50 13.30
N HIS A 220 -10.76 -12.17 12.15
CA HIS A 220 -12.15 -11.69 12.07
C HIS A 220 -13.18 -12.80 11.81
N GLY A 221 -12.77 -14.08 11.81
CA GLY A 221 -13.68 -15.22 11.70
C GLY A 221 -14.10 -15.59 10.26
N PHE A 222 -13.47 -15.03 9.21
CA PHE A 222 -13.77 -15.32 7.80
C PHE A 222 -13.10 -16.60 7.27
N ARG A 223 -12.75 -17.52 8.18
CA ARG A 223 -12.05 -18.76 7.84
C ARG A 223 -12.79 -19.60 6.79
N ASP A 224 -14.07 -19.84 7.00
CA ASP A 224 -14.83 -20.77 6.17
C ASP A 224 -15.03 -20.18 4.75
N TRP A 225 -15.21 -18.88 4.65
CA TRP A 225 -15.23 -18.17 3.37
C TRP A 225 -13.87 -18.29 2.66
N LEU A 226 -12.76 -18.02 3.35
CA LEU A 226 -11.41 -18.13 2.77
C LEU A 226 -11.12 -19.54 2.25
N LEU A 227 -11.52 -20.57 3.00
CA LEU A 227 -11.36 -21.96 2.56
C LEU A 227 -12.18 -22.26 1.29
N ALA A 228 -13.40 -21.76 1.19
CA ALA A 228 -14.22 -21.92 0.00
C ALA A 228 -13.60 -21.22 -1.24
N GLU A 229 -13.00 -20.04 -1.07
CA GLU A 229 -12.29 -19.35 -2.14
C GLU A 229 -11.04 -20.13 -2.62
N LEU A 230 -10.29 -20.72 -1.68
CA LEU A 230 -9.13 -21.57 -2.00
C LEU A 230 -9.55 -22.88 -2.71
N GLU A 231 -10.59 -23.55 -2.23
CA GLU A 231 -11.11 -24.79 -2.80
C GLU A 231 -11.67 -24.60 -4.22
N SER A 232 -12.31 -23.46 -4.46
CA SER A 232 -12.83 -23.10 -5.79
C SER A 232 -11.76 -22.63 -6.78
N GLY A 233 -10.52 -22.41 -6.30
CA GLY A 233 -9.43 -21.90 -7.12
C GLY A 233 -9.51 -20.39 -7.42
N ARG A 234 -10.46 -19.67 -6.81
CA ARG A 234 -10.57 -18.20 -6.93
C ARG A 234 -9.50 -17.48 -6.10
N ALA A 235 -9.02 -18.09 -5.03
CA ALA A 235 -7.89 -17.59 -4.25
C ALA A 235 -6.63 -18.42 -4.52
N VAL A 236 -5.49 -17.75 -4.63
CA VAL A 236 -4.18 -18.37 -4.85
C VAL A 236 -3.22 -17.88 -3.78
N VAL A 237 -2.55 -18.80 -3.11
CA VAL A 237 -1.43 -18.47 -2.21
C VAL A 237 -0.13 -18.55 -3.00
N PRO A 238 0.71 -17.49 -3.01
CA PRO A 238 1.98 -17.53 -3.70
C PRO A 238 2.84 -18.69 -3.20
N ARG A 239 3.49 -19.39 -4.11
CA ARG A 239 4.46 -20.42 -3.70
C ARG A 239 5.63 -19.75 -2.98
N SER A 240 6.07 -20.36 -1.89
CA SER A 240 7.35 -20.01 -1.29
C SER A 240 8.47 -20.19 -2.33
N VAL A 241 9.43 -19.27 -2.31
CA VAL A 241 10.62 -19.29 -3.18
C VAL A 241 11.42 -20.56 -2.95
#